data_5b3f949dd61af1365a927f83a5f4a450
#
_entry.id   5b3f949dd61af1365a927f83a5f4a450
#
_cell.length_a   1.000
_cell.length_b   1.000
_cell.length_c   1.000
_cell.angle_alpha   90.00
_cell.angle_beta   90.00
_cell.angle_gamma   90.00
#
_symmetry.space_group_name_H-M   'P 1'
#
loop_
_entity.id
_entity.type
_entity.pdbx_description
1 polymer ?
#
loop_
_entity_poly.entity_id
_entity_poly.type
_entity_poly.pdbx_seq_one_letter_code
_entity_poly.pdbx_strand_id
1 'polypeptide(L)'
;EFKQSYGYYDVKDQQYVITGEKMIMKCGYDENEQKMYVTYVGKITADRRNINIKRSFRIVGQISFVLNSRDNGYDPQDNHQLVVMFKNHQDDNKQYQLQEEKFENLFGGWEIGLTEAVEKEKGKSAIIKYDKYEINGGQLIFNLIDCEKKSIDELMPPTRFVVESQGQKGVIYTEVGNFEEVVCDDDSVKIVLSLTKGRLKPTVRQLLNKNTPLLEDFRAKTMAYKRQFRAIFDLKKDEYSARSLKDIILCLDEPEEIKTISQPSFISKVLNQSQKQAVMKALNTENICLIQGPPGTGKTSVIKEIVGQIIKRDIKMTDSPKILIVSQSHTAVDNILEGLGKAIDNPLEIIRIGAERNISEEIATK
;
A
#
# COMPACT_ATOMS: atom_id res chain seq x y z
N GLU A 1 -36.19 18.64 -4.28
CA GLU A 1 -35.84 18.26 -5.65
C GLU A 1 -34.90 17.04 -5.65
N PHE A 2 -35.31 15.99 -6.35
CA PHE A 2 -34.63 14.69 -6.39
C PHE A 2 -33.98 14.41 -7.76
N LYS A 3 -33.46 15.45 -8.43
CA LYS A 3 -32.81 15.32 -9.76
C LYS A 3 -31.55 14.48 -9.76
N GLN A 4 -30.81 14.50 -8.65
CA GLN A 4 -29.69 13.60 -8.39
C GLN A 4 -29.95 12.92 -7.05
N SER A 5 -30.40 11.69 -7.10
CA SER A 5 -30.82 10.95 -5.91
C SER A 5 -29.88 9.80 -5.60
N TYR A 6 -29.70 9.54 -4.32
CA TYR A 6 -28.90 8.46 -3.79
C TYR A 6 -29.75 7.66 -2.80
N GLY A 7 -29.72 6.35 -2.89
CA GLY A 7 -30.52 5.47 -2.06
C GLY A 7 -29.72 4.46 -1.26
N TYR A 8 -30.16 4.16 -0.04
CA TYR A 8 -29.68 3.05 0.76
C TYR A 8 -30.81 2.51 1.64
N TYR A 9 -30.68 1.24 2.06
CA TYR A 9 -31.61 0.65 3.03
C TYR A 9 -31.03 0.81 4.43
N ASP A 10 -31.79 1.45 5.32
CA ASP A 10 -31.41 1.59 6.74
C ASP A 10 -31.92 0.38 7.51
N VAL A 11 -30.99 -0.53 7.85
CA VAL A 11 -31.31 -1.79 8.55
C VAL A 11 -31.86 -1.53 9.96
N LYS A 12 -31.42 -0.47 10.63
CA LYS A 12 -31.85 -0.14 11.99
C LYS A 12 -33.29 0.31 12.04
N ASP A 13 -33.64 1.20 11.11
CA ASP A 13 -35.01 1.75 11.02
C ASP A 13 -35.91 0.91 10.12
N GLN A 14 -35.38 -0.08 9.40
CA GLN A 14 -36.06 -0.91 8.38
C GLN A 14 -36.76 -0.07 7.31
N GLN A 15 -36.07 0.96 6.83
CA GLN A 15 -36.62 1.93 5.88
C GLN A 15 -35.68 2.13 4.67
N TYR A 16 -36.27 2.38 3.54
CA TYR A 16 -35.56 2.83 2.34
C TYR A 16 -35.34 4.34 2.44
N VAL A 17 -34.10 4.78 2.34
CA VAL A 17 -33.74 6.18 2.46
C VAL A 17 -33.27 6.70 1.12
N ILE A 18 -33.91 7.77 0.64
CA ILE A 18 -33.56 8.47 -0.60
C ILE A 18 -33.10 9.88 -0.24
N THR A 19 -31.90 10.22 -0.69
CA THR A 19 -31.26 11.52 -0.41
C THR A 19 -31.11 12.30 -1.71
N GLY A 20 -31.73 13.45 -1.79
CA GLY A 20 -31.55 14.46 -2.85
C GLY A 20 -30.54 15.53 -2.50
N GLU A 21 -30.55 16.64 -3.23
CA GLU A 21 -29.65 17.77 -2.96
C GLU A 21 -29.89 18.45 -1.61
N LYS A 22 -31.16 18.72 -1.28
CA LYS A 22 -31.56 19.48 -0.08
C LYS A 22 -32.57 18.73 0.79
N MET A 23 -33.03 17.59 0.33
CA MET A 23 -34.12 16.85 0.95
C MET A 23 -33.72 15.40 1.18
N ILE A 24 -34.29 14.81 2.22
CA ILE A 24 -34.21 13.38 2.52
C ILE A 24 -35.62 12.83 2.62
N MET A 25 -35.81 11.64 2.11
CA MET A 25 -37.08 10.92 2.17
C MET A 25 -36.84 9.52 2.75
N LYS A 26 -37.72 9.09 3.63
CA LYS A 26 -37.78 7.73 4.13
C LYS A 26 -39.05 7.06 3.62
N CYS A 27 -38.91 5.82 3.19
CA CYS A 27 -40.01 5.05 2.61
C CYS A 27 -40.11 3.68 3.27
N GLY A 28 -41.35 3.17 3.40
CA GLY A 28 -41.65 1.76 3.61
C GLY A 28 -42.01 1.08 2.30
N TYR A 29 -42.04 -0.23 2.31
CA TYR A 29 -42.51 -1.04 1.16
C TYR A 29 -43.51 -2.10 1.63
N ASP A 30 -44.63 -2.15 0.96
CA ASP A 30 -45.62 -3.20 1.14
C ASP A 30 -45.40 -4.29 0.10
N GLU A 31 -45.02 -5.47 0.56
CA GLU A 31 -44.74 -6.62 -0.33
C GLU A 31 -45.97 -7.18 -1.01
N ASN A 32 -47.17 -7.08 -0.39
CA ASN A 32 -48.40 -7.61 -0.94
C ASN A 32 -48.94 -6.72 -2.08
N GLU A 33 -48.88 -5.42 -1.88
CA GLU A 33 -49.30 -4.43 -2.86
C GLU A 33 -48.19 -4.03 -3.83
N GLN A 34 -46.95 -4.50 -3.62
CA GLN A 34 -45.73 -4.09 -4.34
C GLN A 34 -45.61 -2.57 -4.42
N LYS A 35 -45.84 -1.90 -3.29
CA LYS A 35 -45.99 -0.47 -3.21
C LYS A 35 -45.01 0.16 -2.23
N MET A 36 -44.25 1.11 -2.72
CA MET A 36 -43.43 1.95 -1.87
C MET A 36 -44.23 3.17 -1.39
N TYR A 37 -44.22 3.43 -0.08
CA TYR A 37 -44.93 4.56 0.50
C TYR A 37 -44.01 5.44 1.31
N VAL A 38 -44.20 6.74 1.24
CA VAL A 38 -43.37 7.73 1.94
C VAL A 38 -43.81 7.83 3.40
N THR A 39 -42.88 7.61 4.30
CA THR A 39 -43.09 7.73 5.76
C THR A 39 -42.59 9.08 6.31
N TYR A 40 -41.60 9.66 5.68
CA TYR A 40 -41.01 10.92 6.11
C TYR A 40 -40.37 11.68 4.95
N VAL A 41 -40.51 13.01 4.95
CA VAL A 41 -39.79 13.93 4.07
C VAL A 41 -39.26 15.09 4.91
N GLY A 42 -37.98 15.41 4.79
CA GLY A 42 -37.35 16.47 5.54
C GLY A 42 -36.18 17.14 4.83
N LYS A 43 -35.70 18.25 5.36
CA LYS A 43 -34.48 18.90 4.88
C LYS A 43 -33.25 18.15 5.38
N ILE A 44 -32.19 18.14 4.59
CA ILE A 44 -30.91 17.53 4.95
C ILE A 44 -29.78 18.57 4.94
N THR A 45 -28.89 18.52 5.95
CA THR A 45 -27.68 19.32 5.98
C THR A 45 -26.62 18.75 5.04
N ALA A 46 -25.67 19.59 4.60
CA ALA A 46 -24.60 19.16 3.70
C ALA A 46 -23.76 18.02 4.29
N ASP A 47 -23.41 18.09 5.58
CA ASP A 47 -22.62 17.05 6.25
C ASP A 47 -23.37 15.71 6.29
N ARG A 48 -24.64 15.73 6.67
CA ARG A 48 -25.47 14.52 6.73
C ARG A 48 -25.72 13.95 5.33
N ARG A 49 -25.85 14.83 4.32
CA ARG A 49 -25.94 14.41 2.91
C ARG A 49 -24.67 13.67 2.48
N ASN A 50 -23.49 14.21 2.78
CA ASN A 50 -22.22 13.59 2.43
C ASN A 50 -22.03 12.21 3.10
N ILE A 51 -22.46 12.07 4.35
CA ILE A 51 -22.46 10.79 5.06
C ILE A 51 -23.39 9.79 4.38
N ASN A 52 -24.60 10.21 4.01
CA ASN A 52 -25.57 9.34 3.35
C ASN A 52 -25.08 8.89 1.97
N ILE A 53 -24.52 9.81 1.16
CA ILE A 53 -24.01 9.49 -0.19
C ILE A 53 -22.92 8.41 -0.15
N LYS A 54 -22.02 8.45 0.83
CA LYS A 54 -20.93 7.45 0.96
C LYS A 54 -21.41 6.01 1.10
N ARG A 55 -22.62 5.79 1.61
CA ARG A 55 -23.24 4.47 1.83
C ARG A 55 -24.42 4.19 0.93
N SER A 56 -24.58 4.99 -0.14
CA SER A 56 -25.70 4.92 -1.05
C SER A 56 -25.26 4.58 -2.46
N PHE A 57 -26.13 3.95 -3.24
CA PHE A 57 -26.00 3.90 -4.69
C PHE A 57 -26.69 5.09 -5.35
N ARG A 58 -26.24 5.44 -6.56
CA ARG A 58 -26.86 6.52 -7.34
C ARG A 58 -28.12 5.99 -8.03
N ILE A 59 -29.24 6.65 -7.79
CA ILE A 59 -30.48 6.37 -8.51
C ILE A 59 -30.43 7.15 -9.84
N VAL A 60 -30.46 6.42 -10.95
CA VAL A 60 -30.46 7.00 -12.29
C VAL A 60 -31.90 6.95 -12.79
N GLY A 61 -32.52 8.11 -12.98
CA GLY A 61 -33.90 8.24 -13.41
C GLY A 61 -34.65 9.34 -12.67
N GLN A 62 -35.93 9.44 -12.96
CA GLN A 62 -36.83 10.39 -12.31
C GLN A 62 -37.73 9.65 -11.32
N ILE A 63 -37.76 10.12 -10.07
CA ILE A 63 -38.69 9.63 -9.05
C ILE A 63 -39.95 10.45 -9.13
N SER A 64 -41.07 9.79 -9.41
CA SER A 64 -42.40 10.38 -9.46
C SER A 64 -43.22 9.94 -8.24
N PHE A 65 -44.02 10.85 -7.71
CA PHE A 65 -44.89 10.58 -6.58
C PHE A 65 -46.35 10.68 -7.04
N VAL A 66 -47.15 9.71 -6.65
CA VAL A 66 -48.59 9.71 -6.84
C VAL A 66 -49.26 9.85 -5.48
N LEU A 67 -50.23 10.75 -5.38
CA LEU A 67 -51.01 10.97 -4.17
C LEU A 67 -52.00 9.84 -3.88
N ASN A 68 -52.40 9.15 -4.92
CA ASN A 68 -53.33 8.03 -4.84
C ASN A 68 -52.97 6.95 -5.87
N SER A 69 -53.06 5.67 -5.50
CA SER A 69 -52.76 4.55 -6.36
C SER A 69 -53.74 4.36 -7.55
N ARG A 70 -54.78 5.18 -7.63
CA ARG A 70 -55.72 5.24 -8.75
C ARG A 70 -55.30 6.25 -9.82
N ASP A 71 -54.23 7.01 -9.60
CA ASP A 71 -53.73 7.97 -10.57
C ASP A 71 -53.07 7.24 -11.75
N ASN A 72 -53.42 7.66 -12.96
CA ASN A 72 -52.82 7.13 -14.19
C ASN A 72 -51.29 7.41 -14.18
N GLY A 73 -50.47 6.35 -14.26
CA GLY A 73 -49.00 6.42 -14.30
C GLY A 73 -48.30 5.67 -13.16
N TYR A 74 -49.05 5.03 -12.28
CA TYR A 74 -48.49 4.12 -11.29
C TYR A 74 -48.26 2.73 -11.91
N ASP A 75 -47.02 2.29 -12.01
CA ASP A 75 -46.63 0.94 -12.38
C ASP A 75 -46.00 0.22 -11.17
N PRO A 76 -46.62 -0.87 -10.67
CA PRO A 76 -46.05 -1.67 -9.58
C PRO A 76 -44.67 -2.25 -9.92
N GLN A 77 -44.35 -2.50 -11.20
CA GLN A 77 -43.06 -3.05 -11.63
C GLN A 77 -41.93 -2.08 -11.41
N ASP A 78 -42.16 -0.76 -11.56
CA ASP A 78 -41.12 0.26 -11.30
C ASP A 78 -40.71 0.28 -9.83
N ASN A 79 -41.67 0.13 -8.92
CA ASN A 79 -41.37 0.03 -7.49
C ASN A 79 -40.63 -1.24 -7.13
N HIS A 80 -41.00 -2.36 -7.76
CA HIS A 80 -40.30 -3.63 -7.54
C HIS A 80 -38.84 -3.55 -8.01
N GLN A 81 -38.58 -2.98 -9.18
CA GLN A 81 -37.21 -2.77 -9.68
C GLN A 81 -36.40 -1.92 -8.73
N LEU A 82 -36.94 -0.82 -8.20
CA LEU A 82 -36.27 0.03 -7.24
C LEU A 82 -35.95 -0.73 -5.95
N VAL A 83 -36.86 -1.51 -5.43
CA VAL A 83 -36.65 -2.36 -4.23
C VAL A 83 -35.56 -3.41 -4.48
N VAL A 84 -35.54 -4.04 -5.65
CA VAL A 84 -34.47 -4.98 -6.04
C VAL A 84 -33.11 -4.27 -6.04
N MET A 85 -33.02 -3.05 -6.58
CA MET A 85 -31.78 -2.27 -6.53
C MET A 85 -31.32 -1.99 -5.08
N PHE A 86 -32.25 -1.66 -4.18
CA PHE A 86 -31.94 -1.48 -2.76
C PHE A 86 -31.47 -2.77 -2.09
N LYS A 87 -32.10 -3.92 -2.39
CA LYS A 87 -31.71 -5.23 -1.85
C LYS A 87 -30.31 -5.63 -2.33
N ASN A 88 -30.04 -5.51 -3.62
CA ASN A 88 -28.73 -5.80 -4.19
C ASN A 88 -27.64 -4.91 -3.54
N HIS A 89 -27.90 -3.61 -3.41
CA HIS A 89 -26.96 -2.71 -2.75
C HIS A 89 -26.77 -3.03 -1.25
N GLN A 90 -27.79 -3.53 -0.58
CA GLN A 90 -27.68 -3.98 0.82
C GLN A 90 -26.76 -5.21 0.93
N ASP A 91 -26.85 -6.13 0.01
CA ASP A 91 -26.00 -7.33 -0.02
C ASP A 91 -24.55 -6.93 -0.37
N ASP A 92 -24.35 -6.03 -1.32
CA ASP A 92 -23.04 -5.43 -1.62
C ASP A 92 -22.44 -4.72 -0.40
N ASN A 93 -23.26 -3.97 0.35
CA ASN A 93 -22.81 -3.31 1.58
C ASN A 93 -22.44 -4.30 2.69
N LYS A 94 -23.18 -5.40 2.85
CA LYS A 94 -22.82 -6.45 3.81
C LYS A 94 -21.49 -7.10 3.46
N GLN A 95 -21.28 -7.39 2.19
CA GLN A 95 -20.04 -7.95 1.70
C GLN A 95 -18.88 -6.97 1.92
N TYR A 96 -19.09 -5.69 1.62
CA TYR A 96 -18.12 -4.63 1.89
C TYR A 96 -17.79 -4.52 3.39
N GLN A 97 -18.79 -4.52 4.28
CA GLN A 97 -18.58 -4.49 5.72
C GLN A 97 -17.80 -5.72 6.22
N LEU A 98 -18.10 -6.90 5.68
CA LEU A 98 -17.38 -8.12 6.00
C LEU A 98 -15.91 -8.05 5.53
N GLN A 99 -15.66 -7.49 4.35
CA GLN A 99 -14.30 -7.24 3.86
C GLN A 99 -13.55 -6.27 4.78
N GLU A 100 -14.16 -5.15 5.18
CA GLU A 100 -13.55 -4.16 6.07
C GLU A 100 -13.25 -4.78 7.46
N GLU A 101 -14.18 -5.52 8.03
CA GLU A 101 -13.98 -6.21 9.32
C GLU A 101 -12.83 -7.22 9.24
N LYS A 102 -12.81 -8.06 8.21
CA LYS A 102 -11.71 -9.02 8.01
C LYS A 102 -10.38 -8.33 7.75
N PHE A 103 -10.39 -7.21 7.01
CA PHE A 103 -9.20 -6.41 6.77
C PHE A 103 -8.63 -5.85 8.06
N GLU A 104 -9.46 -5.22 8.89
CA GLU A 104 -9.03 -4.67 10.19
C GLU A 104 -8.54 -5.79 11.14
N ASN A 105 -9.20 -6.93 11.17
CA ASN A 105 -8.77 -8.08 11.98
C ASN A 105 -7.40 -8.62 11.54
N LEU A 106 -7.10 -8.62 10.25
CA LEU A 106 -5.85 -9.15 9.72
C LEU A 106 -4.72 -8.11 9.74
N PHE A 107 -4.99 -6.88 9.33
CA PHE A 107 -3.98 -5.84 9.09
C PHE A 107 -3.94 -4.73 10.14
N GLY A 108 -5.01 -4.51 10.92
CA GLY A 108 -5.05 -3.44 11.92
C GLY A 108 -3.94 -3.56 12.96
N GLY A 109 -3.65 -4.77 13.44
CA GLY A 109 -2.52 -5.03 14.33
C GLY A 109 -1.16 -4.74 13.68
N TRP A 110 -1.02 -4.97 12.37
CA TRP A 110 0.20 -4.66 11.63
C TRP A 110 0.40 -3.15 11.48
N GLU A 111 -0.66 -2.39 11.20
CA GLU A 111 -0.58 -0.92 11.11
C GLU A 111 -0.12 -0.31 12.42
N ILE A 112 -0.65 -0.79 13.55
CA ILE A 112 -0.21 -0.37 14.90
C ILE A 112 1.25 -0.73 15.11
N GLY A 113 1.65 -1.98 14.88
CA GLY A 113 3.03 -2.43 15.05
C GLY A 113 4.04 -1.71 14.15
N LEU A 114 3.66 -1.39 12.91
CA LEU A 114 4.50 -0.59 12.01
C LEU A 114 4.64 0.85 12.51
N THR A 115 3.57 1.45 13.04
CA THR A 115 3.61 2.79 13.63
C THR A 115 4.56 2.81 14.82
N GLU A 116 4.42 1.87 15.74
CA GLU A 116 5.31 1.74 16.90
C GLU A 116 6.78 1.51 16.48
N ALA A 117 7.02 0.70 15.45
CA ALA A 117 8.36 0.46 14.93
C ALA A 117 9.00 1.74 14.37
N VAL A 118 8.23 2.56 13.65
CA VAL A 118 8.70 3.87 13.14
C VAL A 118 9.03 4.82 14.29
N GLU A 119 8.14 4.93 15.28
CA GLU A 119 8.36 5.80 16.45
C GLU A 119 9.55 5.32 17.31
N LYS A 120 9.74 4.02 17.44
CA LYS A 120 10.90 3.43 18.13
C LYS A 120 12.21 3.76 17.41
N GLU A 121 12.27 3.67 16.10
CA GLU A 121 13.47 4.06 15.33
C GLU A 121 13.72 5.57 15.41
N LYS A 122 12.67 6.39 15.38
CA LYS A 122 12.77 7.83 15.61
C LYS A 122 13.29 8.15 17.01
N GLY A 123 12.78 7.46 18.03
CA GLY A 123 13.19 7.64 19.43
C GLY A 123 14.64 7.22 19.74
N LYS A 124 15.22 6.31 18.91
CA LYS A 124 16.65 5.94 19.01
C LYS A 124 17.57 6.91 18.29
N SER A 125 17.04 7.80 17.45
CA SER A 125 17.83 8.71 16.64
C SER A 125 18.40 9.82 17.50
N ALA A 126 19.69 10.15 17.29
CA ALA A 126 20.37 11.19 18.04
C ALA A 126 19.71 12.55 17.82
N ILE A 127 19.51 13.29 18.90
CA ILE A 127 19.03 14.69 18.90
C ILE A 127 20.16 15.56 19.41
N ILE A 128 20.67 16.43 18.55
CA ILE A 128 21.80 17.29 18.86
C ILE A 128 21.31 18.71 19.11
N LYS A 129 21.53 19.21 20.32
CA LYS A 129 21.30 20.59 20.71
C LYS A 129 22.62 21.38 20.66
N TYR A 130 22.58 22.60 20.18
CA TYR A 130 23.73 23.47 20.02
C TYR A 130 23.36 24.93 20.36
N ASP A 131 24.36 25.72 20.72
CA ASP A 131 24.20 27.17 20.97
C ASP A 131 24.61 28.00 19.74
N LYS A 132 25.66 27.58 19.05
CA LYS A 132 26.22 28.26 17.89
C LYS A 132 26.61 27.29 16.80
N TYR A 133 26.60 27.78 15.58
CA TYR A 133 27.18 27.06 14.46
C TYR A 133 28.01 28.01 13.57
N GLU A 134 28.99 27.46 12.90
CA GLU A 134 29.88 28.17 11.98
C GLU A 134 29.93 27.43 10.64
N ILE A 135 30.16 28.18 9.55
CA ILE A 135 30.33 27.61 8.22
C ILE A 135 31.76 27.86 7.80
N ASN A 136 32.50 26.78 7.57
CA ASN A 136 33.90 26.86 7.16
C ASN A 136 34.16 25.88 6.02
N GLY A 137 34.59 26.38 4.85
CA GLY A 137 35.04 25.55 3.72
C GLY A 137 34.08 24.47 3.23
N GLY A 138 32.75 24.66 3.38
CA GLY A 138 31.76 23.63 3.03
C GLY A 138 31.36 22.70 4.16
N GLN A 139 31.90 22.91 5.35
CA GLN A 139 31.57 22.24 6.60
C GLN A 139 30.70 23.13 7.49
N LEU A 140 29.84 22.48 8.29
CA LEU A 140 29.09 23.09 9.38
C LEU A 140 29.64 22.57 10.70
N ILE A 141 30.05 23.48 11.56
CA ILE A 141 30.62 23.15 12.87
C ILE A 141 29.62 23.66 13.92
N PHE A 142 29.07 22.75 14.71
CA PHE A 142 28.12 23.05 15.77
C PHE A 142 28.77 22.90 17.14
N ASN A 143 28.66 23.91 17.99
CA ASN A 143 29.07 23.84 19.36
C ASN A 143 27.93 23.27 20.21
N LEU A 144 28.14 22.13 20.85
CA LEU A 144 27.09 21.34 21.47
C LEU A 144 26.75 21.84 22.87
N ILE A 145 25.46 21.81 23.21
CA ILE A 145 24.93 22.05 24.53
C ILE A 145 24.35 20.73 25.04
N ASP A 146 24.63 20.39 26.29
CA ASP A 146 23.94 19.33 27.02
C ASP A 146 23.97 17.96 26.31
N CYS A 147 25.19 17.52 25.94
CA CYS A 147 25.37 16.27 25.22
C CYS A 147 25.29 15.06 26.16
N GLU A 148 24.31 14.21 25.95
CA GLU A 148 24.42 12.82 26.38
C GLU A 148 25.56 12.17 25.58
N LYS A 149 26.74 12.02 26.18
CA LYS A 149 27.94 11.43 25.54
C LYS A 149 27.62 10.13 24.79
N LYS A 150 26.72 9.34 25.30
CA LYS A 150 26.32 8.06 24.73
C LYS A 150 25.70 8.17 23.32
N SER A 151 24.99 9.24 23.04
CA SER A 151 24.36 9.47 21.72
C SER A 151 25.37 9.90 20.65
N ILE A 152 26.50 10.47 21.04
CA ILE A 152 27.51 11.00 20.12
C ILE A 152 28.55 9.93 19.82
N ASP A 153 28.92 9.11 20.80
CA ASP A 153 29.90 8.04 20.66
C ASP A 153 29.45 6.94 19.69
N GLU A 154 28.14 6.83 19.45
CA GLU A 154 27.55 5.87 18.51
C GLU A 154 27.45 6.42 17.07
N LEU A 155 27.75 7.71 16.84
CA LEU A 155 27.68 8.30 15.51
C LEU A 155 28.86 7.82 14.65
N MET A 156 28.56 7.31 13.48
CA MET A 156 29.55 6.88 12.51
C MET A 156 29.29 7.54 11.14
N PRO A 157 30.33 7.96 10.41
CA PRO A 157 30.13 8.39 9.02
C PRO A 157 29.60 7.24 8.15
N PRO A 158 28.67 7.50 7.23
CA PRO A 158 28.08 8.80 6.86
C PRO A 158 26.68 9.04 7.49
N THR A 159 26.59 9.20 8.81
CA THR A 159 25.30 9.55 9.45
C THR A 159 24.83 10.91 8.95
N ARG A 160 23.58 10.96 8.48
CA ARG A 160 22.96 12.18 7.97
C ARG A 160 22.16 12.88 9.05
N PHE A 161 22.22 14.22 9.05
CA PHE A 161 21.42 15.06 9.94
C PHE A 161 20.41 15.90 9.19
N VAL A 162 19.24 16.08 9.81
CA VAL A 162 18.12 16.86 9.31
C VAL A 162 17.61 17.82 10.38
N VAL A 163 16.88 18.86 9.95
CA VAL A 163 16.09 19.72 10.84
C VAL A 163 14.61 19.52 10.56
N GLU A 164 13.81 19.57 11.61
CA GLU A 164 12.36 19.45 11.55
C GLU A 164 11.70 20.82 11.43
N SER A 165 10.69 20.94 10.60
CA SER A 165 9.84 22.13 10.47
C SER A 165 8.38 21.74 10.23
N GLN A 166 7.46 22.61 10.63
CA GLN A 166 6.03 22.43 10.35
C GLN A 166 5.71 22.94 8.94
N GLY A 167 5.10 22.08 8.12
CA GLY A 167 4.60 22.42 6.80
C GLY A 167 3.05 22.39 6.76
N GLN A 168 2.47 22.83 5.65
CA GLN A 168 1.02 22.83 5.47
C GLN A 168 0.36 21.44 5.53
N LYS A 169 1.12 20.39 5.22
CA LYS A 169 0.63 18.99 5.17
C LYS A 169 1.27 18.09 6.25
N GLY A 170 1.89 18.68 7.28
CA GLY A 170 2.57 17.95 8.35
C GLY A 170 4.05 18.31 8.50
N VAL A 171 4.79 17.46 9.21
CA VAL A 171 6.19 17.65 9.53
C VAL A 171 7.10 17.46 8.31
N ILE A 172 8.02 18.38 8.08
CA ILE A 172 9.00 18.34 7.00
C ILE A 172 10.40 18.20 7.62
N TYR A 173 11.14 17.17 7.18
CA TYR A 173 12.54 16.97 7.53
C TYR A 173 13.44 17.44 6.39
N THR A 174 14.24 18.48 6.64
CA THR A 174 15.15 19.05 5.64
C THR A 174 16.61 18.70 6.00
N GLU A 175 17.32 18.18 5.02
CA GLU A 175 18.73 17.76 5.16
C GLU A 175 19.63 18.95 5.46
N VAL A 176 20.53 18.78 6.44
CA VAL A 176 21.54 19.72 6.86
C VAL A 176 22.90 19.31 6.33
N GLY A 177 23.35 18.10 6.61
CA GLY A 177 24.65 17.58 6.20
C GLY A 177 24.90 16.16 6.69
N ASN A 178 26.06 15.62 6.33
CA ASN A 178 26.53 14.32 6.78
C ASN A 178 27.57 14.49 7.89
N PHE A 179 27.51 13.64 8.91
CA PHE A 179 28.47 13.58 9.99
C PHE A 179 29.85 13.24 9.46
N GLU A 180 30.86 13.97 9.93
CA GLU A 180 32.27 13.69 9.67
C GLU A 180 32.99 13.26 10.94
N GLU A 181 32.99 14.11 11.96
CA GLU A 181 33.70 13.86 13.20
C GLU A 181 33.17 14.64 14.39
N VAL A 182 33.59 14.25 15.58
CA VAL A 182 33.43 15.01 16.82
C VAL A 182 34.81 15.58 17.21
N VAL A 183 34.84 16.86 17.48
CA VAL A 183 36.04 17.54 17.99
C VAL A 183 35.77 17.92 19.43
N CYS A 184 36.63 17.42 20.34
CA CYS A 184 36.58 17.73 21.75
C CYS A 184 37.76 18.66 22.10
N ASP A 185 37.44 19.88 22.50
CA ASP A 185 38.39 20.82 23.11
C ASP A 185 38.20 20.79 24.65
N ASP A 186 39.12 21.36 25.41
CA ASP A 186 39.12 21.33 26.89
C ASP A 186 37.76 21.84 27.47
N ASP A 187 37.13 22.83 26.82
CA ASP A 187 35.91 23.49 27.29
C ASP A 187 34.69 23.27 26.39
N SER A 188 34.78 22.56 25.27
CA SER A 188 33.67 22.41 24.31
C SER A 188 33.72 21.12 23.51
N VAL A 189 32.52 20.61 23.20
CA VAL A 189 32.35 19.49 22.29
C VAL A 189 31.68 20.02 21.00
N LYS A 190 32.28 19.73 19.87
CA LYS A 190 31.82 20.19 18.56
C LYS A 190 31.51 19.00 17.67
N ILE A 191 30.47 19.11 16.84
CA ILE A 191 30.20 18.19 15.77
C ILE A 191 30.42 18.86 14.41
N VAL A 192 31.09 18.15 13.51
CA VAL A 192 31.41 18.63 12.17
C VAL A 192 30.53 17.86 11.17
N LEU A 193 29.80 18.60 10.36
CA LEU A 193 28.97 18.05 9.28
C LEU A 193 29.45 18.60 7.92
N SER A 194 29.62 17.73 6.92
CA SER A 194 29.80 18.16 5.52
C SER A 194 28.51 18.51 4.85
N LEU A 195 28.47 19.58 4.07
CA LEU A 195 27.32 19.98 3.28
C LEU A 195 27.20 19.12 2.04
N THR A 196 26.07 18.44 1.87
CA THR A 196 25.80 17.49 0.77
C THR A 196 25.92 18.12 -0.63
N LYS A 197 25.73 19.44 -0.77
CA LYS A 197 25.83 20.20 -2.05
C LYS A 197 26.71 21.44 -1.97
N GLY A 198 27.62 21.50 -1.01
CA GLY A 198 28.54 22.63 -0.80
C GLY A 198 27.83 23.95 -0.43
N ARG A 199 26.53 24.01 -0.31
CA ARG A 199 25.75 25.22 0.06
C ARG A 199 24.60 24.87 1.00
N LEU A 200 24.47 25.65 2.07
CA LEU A 200 23.34 25.57 2.99
C LEU A 200 22.10 26.20 2.37
N LYS A 201 20.99 25.47 2.35
CA LYS A 201 19.68 26.00 1.87
C LYS A 201 19.23 27.18 2.75
N PRO A 202 18.63 28.25 2.19
CA PRO A 202 18.16 29.40 2.97
C PRO A 202 17.17 29.00 4.08
N THR A 203 16.25 28.06 3.80
CA THR A 203 15.28 27.54 4.78
C THR A 203 15.96 26.84 5.95
N VAL A 204 17.00 26.04 5.69
CA VAL A 204 17.79 25.38 6.74
C VAL A 204 18.52 26.42 7.58
N ARG A 205 19.16 27.43 6.95
CA ARG A 205 19.83 28.53 7.66
C ARG A 205 18.88 29.26 8.62
N GLN A 206 17.63 29.52 8.19
CA GLN A 206 16.63 30.15 9.04
C GLN A 206 16.27 29.30 10.27
N LEU A 207 16.19 27.97 10.11
CA LEU A 207 15.92 27.04 11.20
C LEU A 207 17.11 26.94 12.15
N LEU A 208 18.33 26.84 11.60
CA LEU A 208 19.55 26.79 12.41
C LEU A 208 19.75 28.08 13.22
N ASN A 209 19.42 29.26 12.66
CA ASN A 209 19.48 30.52 13.39
C ASN A 209 18.48 30.62 14.55
N LYS A 210 17.47 29.74 14.59
CA LYS A 210 16.52 29.59 15.68
C LYS A 210 16.94 28.48 16.67
N ASN A 211 18.16 27.97 16.54
CA ASN A 211 18.67 26.85 17.32
C ASN A 211 17.78 25.60 17.26
N THR A 212 17.14 25.36 16.11
CA THR A 212 16.36 24.15 15.91
C THR A 212 17.28 22.93 16.03
N PRO A 213 16.98 21.96 16.90
CA PRO A 213 17.84 20.79 17.09
C PRO A 213 18.09 20.02 15.80
N LEU A 214 19.31 19.48 15.68
CA LEU A 214 19.63 18.53 14.63
C LEU A 214 19.10 17.15 15.02
N LEU A 215 18.48 16.47 14.07
CA LEU A 215 17.99 15.10 14.24
C LEU A 215 18.78 14.18 13.32
N GLU A 216 19.23 13.05 13.83
CA GLU A 216 19.73 11.97 12.98
C GLU A 216 18.63 11.54 11.99
N ASP A 217 18.96 11.41 10.72
CA ASP A 217 17.99 11.07 9.67
C ASP A 217 17.56 9.59 9.76
N PHE A 218 16.49 9.34 10.49
CA PHE A 218 15.90 8.01 10.65
C PHE A 218 15.11 7.54 9.43
N ARG A 219 14.91 8.39 8.40
CA ARG A 219 14.03 8.08 7.25
C ARG A 219 14.51 6.87 6.43
N ALA A 220 15.82 6.69 6.30
CA ALA A 220 16.37 5.50 5.63
C ALA A 220 16.06 4.22 6.41
N LYS A 221 16.20 4.25 7.75
CA LYS A 221 15.90 3.12 8.65
C LYS A 221 14.41 2.75 8.63
N THR A 222 13.53 3.74 8.46
CA THR A 222 12.07 3.54 8.45
C THR A 222 11.48 3.31 7.06
N MET A 223 12.27 3.33 5.99
CA MET A 223 11.78 3.19 4.62
C MET A 223 11.07 1.85 4.38
N ALA A 224 11.56 0.76 4.97
CA ALA A 224 10.94 -0.55 4.86
C ALA A 224 9.53 -0.56 5.47
N TYR A 225 9.36 0.04 6.64
CA TYR A 225 8.05 0.17 7.32
C TYR A 225 7.08 1.02 6.48
N LYS A 226 7.56 2.15 5.93
CA LYS A 226 6.73 3.01 5.06
C LYS A 226 6.24 2.29 3.80
N ARG A 227 7.08 1.42 3.22
CA ARG A 227 6.68 0.58 2.08
C ARG A 227 5.60 -0.43 2.47
N GLN A 228 5.71 -1.02 3.66
CA GLN A 228 4.69 -1.93 4.18
C GLN A 228 3.37 -1.20 4.44
N PHE A 229 3.40 -0.02 5.08
CA PHE A 229 2.22 0.84 5.21
C PHE A 229 1.56 1.13 3.86
N ARG A 230 2.38 1.50 2.87
CA ARG A 230 1.86 1.79 1.53
C ARG A 230 1.19 0.56 0.93
N ALA A 231 1.79 -0.62 1.06
CA ALA A 231 1.21 -1.86 0.55
C ALA A 231 -0.13 -2.21 1.21
N ILE A 232 -0.25 -2.05 2.55
CA ILE A 232 -1.50 -2.25 3.29
C ILE A 232 -2.56 -1.24 2.82
N PHE A 233 -2.19 0.04 2.74
CA PHE A 233 -3.08 1.10 2.29
C PHE A 233 -3.59 0.89 0.86
N ASP A 234 -2.71 0.48 -0.05
CA ASP A 234 -3.05 0.22 -1.44
C ASP A 234 -3.97 -1.00 -1.56
N LEU A 235 -3.71 -2.06 -0.78
CA LEU A 235 -4.58 -3.23 -0.70
C LEU A 235 -5.97 -2.87 -0.13
N LYS A 236 -6.03 -2.00 0.90
CA LYS A 236 -7.29 -1.53 1.48
C LYS A 236 -8.13 -0.76 0.48
N LYS A 237 -7.52 0.10 -0.32
CA LYS A 237 -8.21 0.92 -1.34
C LYS A 237 -8.66 0.16 -2.57
N ASP A 238 -8.17 -1.05 -2.76
CA ASP A 238 -8.46 -1.87 -3.95
C ASP A 238 -8.12 -1.15 -5.29
N GLU A 239 -7.08 -0.33 -5.27
CA GLU A 239 -6.64 0.45 -6.45
C GLU A 239 -5.93 -0.43 -7.50
N TYR A 240 -5.59 -1.67 -7.15
CA TYR A 240 -4.94 -2.62 -8.06
C TYR A 240 -5.96 -3.61 -8.63
N SER A 241 -5.89 -3.81 -9.93
CA SER A 241 -6.83 -4.45 -10.82
C SER A 241 -7.19 -5.92 -10.55
N ALA A 242 -6.68 -6.54 -9.51
CA ALA A 242 -6.99 -7.92 -9.15
C ALA A 242 -7.94 -7.96 -7.93
N ARG A 243 -9.22 -7.65 -8.15
CA ARG A 243 -10.27 -7.73 -7.09
C ARG A 243 -10.26 -9.07 -6.36
N SER A 244 -10.07 -10.16 -7.09
CA SER A 244 -9.97 -11.51 -6.55
C SER A 244 -8.81 -11.69 -5.56
N LEU A 245 -7.68 -10.99 -5.71
CA LEU A 245 -6.51 -11.16 -4.83
C LEU A 245 -6.79 -10.66 -3.41
N LYS A 246 -7.48 -9.53 -3.24
CA LYS A 246 -7.86 -9.02 -1.92
C LYS A 246 -8.77 -10.01 -1.20
N ASP A 247 -9.80 -10.52 -1.88
CA ASP A 247 -10.75 -11.46 -1.33
C ASP A 247 -10.10 -12.78 -0.94
N ILE A 248 -9.16 -13.29 -1.74
CA ILE A 248 -8.37 -14.47 -1.42
C ILE A 248 -7.50 -14.23 -0.18
N ILE A 249 -6.80 -13.09 -0.09
CA ILE A 249 -5.95 -12.74 1.07
C ILE A 249 -6.79 -12.63 2.36
N LEU A 250 -8.01 -12.10 2.25
CA LEU A 250 -8.97 -11.99 3.36
C LEU A 250 -9.71 -13.31 3.67
N CYS A 251 -9.41 -14.39 2.95
CA CYS A 251 -10.12 -15.67 3.04
C CYS A 251 -11.64 -15.51 2.84
N LEU A 252 -12.04 -14.66 1.92
CA LEU A 252 -13.42 -14.49 1.46
C LEU A 252 -13.69 -15.27 0.19
N ASP A 253 -12.63 -15.58 -0.55
CA ASP A 253 -12.65 -16.38 -1.76
C ASP A 253 -11.47 -17.36 -1.78
N GLU A 254 -11.56 -18.40 -2.58
CA GLU A 254 -10.52 -19.41 -2.74
C GLU A 254 -9.71 -19.15 -4.02
N PRO A 255 -8.38 -19.48 -4.01
CA PRO A 255 -7.57 -19.38 -5.22
C PRO A 255 -8.11 -20.28 -6.32
N GLU A 256 -8.26 -19.74 -7.52
CA GLU A 256 -8.73 -20.52 -8.68
C GLU A 256 -7.65 -21.50 -9.17
N GLU A 257 -8.05 -22.74 -9.37
CA GLU A 257 -7.21 -23.77 -9.98
C GLU A 257 -7.42 -23.83 -11.50
N ILE A 258 -6.35 -23.75 -12.26
CA ILE A 258 -6.39 -23.95 -13.72
C ILE A 258 -6.62 -25.44 -14.00
N LYS A 259 -7.76 -25.79 -14.53
CA LYS A 259 -8.26 -27.17 -14.65
C LYS A 259 -7.43 -28.11 -15.53
N THR A 260 -6.41 -27.67 -16.27
CA THR A 260 -5.62 -28.58 -17.14
C THR A 260 -4.26 -28.03 -17.52
N ILE A 261 -3.27 -28.24 -16.69
CA ILE A 261 -1.89 -28.28 -17.21
C ILE A 261 -1.44 -29.75 -17.21
N SER A 262 -1.21 -30.31 -18.40
CA SER A 262 -0.54 -31.57 -18.56
C SER A 262 0.81 -31.52 -17.85
N GLN A 263 1.25 -32.64 -17.29
CA GLN A 263 2.53 -32.72 -16.58
C GLN A 263 3.66 -32.16 -17.44
N PRO A 264 4.34 -31.06 -17.03
CA PRO A 264 5.38 -30.46 -17.87
C PRO A 264 6.60 -31.36 -17.95
N SER A 265 7.30 -31.34 -19.07
CA SER A 265 8.66 -31.89 -19.11
C SER A 265 9.58 -30.95 -18.35
N PHE A 266 10.02 -31.36 -17.17
CA PHE A 266 10.88 -30.53 -16.31
C PHE A 266 12.22 -30.22 -17.03
N ILE A 267 12.63 -28.96 -16.93
CA ILE A 267 13.92 -28.47 -17.47
C ILE A 267 15.05 -28.99 -16.59
N SER A 268 14.87 -28.88 -15.28
CA SER A 268 15.84 -29.36 -14.30
C SER A 268 15.67 -30.86 -14.05
N LYS A 269 16.76 -31.62 -14.23
CA LYS A 269 16.82 -33.07 -13.96
C LYS A 269 17.02 -33.41 -12.49
N VAL A 270 17.36 -32.42 -11.65
CA VAL A 270 17.76 -32.63 -10.25
C VAL A 270 16.65 -32.35 -9.25
N LEU A 271 15.46 -31.93 -9.69
CA LEU A 271 14.33 -31.67 -8.79
C LEU A 271 13.83 -32.97 -8.17
N ASN A 272 13.68 -32.94 -6.84
CA ASN A 272 13.03 -34.01 -6.11
C ASN A 272 11.49 -33.96 -6.25
N GLN A 273 10.80 -34.99 -5.73
CA GLN A 273 9.36 -35.13 -5.90
C GLN A 273 8.57 -33.94 -5.29
N SER A 274 8.93 -33.46 -4.09
CA SER A 274 8.26 -32.33 -3.44
C SER A 274 8.46 -31.02 -4.21
N GLN A 275 9.65 -30.79 -4.74
CA GLN A 275 9.93 -29.64 -5.60
C GLN A 275 9.12 -29.67 -6.89
N LYS A 276 9.02 -30.85 -7.55
CA LYS A 276 8.16 -31.04 -8.74
C LYS A 276 6.69 -30.76 -8.43
N GLN A 277 6.20 -31.22 -7.29
CA GLN A 277 4.84 -30.94 -6.84
C GLN A 277 4.61 -29.45 -6.61
N ALA A 278 5.57 -28.72 -5.99
CA ALA A 278 5.50 -27.27 -5.79
C ALA A 278 5.44 -26.53 -7.14
N VAL A 279 6.27 -26.92 -8.11
CA VAL A 279 6.22 -26.36 -9.47
C VAL A 279 4.86 -26.59 -10.11
N MET A 280 4.35 -27.83 -10.06
CA MET A 280 3.05 -28.19 -10.62
C MET A 280 1.92 -27.36 -10.00
N LYS A 281 1.92 -27.23 -8.67
CA LYS A 281 0.93 -26.42 -7.96
C LYS A 281 0.98 -24.96 -8.38
N ALA A 282 2.19 -24.37 -8.46
CA ALA A 282 2.34 -22.98 -8.89
C ALA A 282 1.86 -22.73 -10.32
N LEU A 283 2.15 -23.67 -11.24
CA LEU A 283 1.71 -23.58 -12.65
C LEU A 283 0.19 -23.80 -12.83
N ASN A 284 -0.46 -24.48 -11.88
CA ASN A 284 -1.89 -24.78 -11.89
C ASN A 284 -2.72 -23.80 -11.07
N THR A 285 -2.14 -22.76 -10.52
CA THR A 285 -2.84 -21.73 -9.74
C THR A 285 -2.84 -20.42 -10.52
N GLU A 286 -4.00 -19.80 -10.68
CA GLU A 286 -4.14 -18.56 -11.45
C GLU A 286 -3.74 -17.32 -10.66
N ASN A 287 -4.13 -17.24 -9.39
CA ASN A 287 -4.04 -16.01 -8.60
C ASN A 287 -2.81 -16.00 -7.68
N ILE A 288 -2.72 -16.93 -6.72
CA ILE A 288 -1.66 -16.94 -5.70
C ILE A 288 -1.27 -18.37 -5.31
N CYS A 289 0.03 -18.64 -5.25
CA CYS A 289 0.59 -19.87 -4.73
C CYS A 289 1.68 -19.58 -3.72
N LEU A 290 1.56 -20.14 -2.52
CA LEU A 290 2.54 -20.01 -1.43
C LEU A 290 3.43 -21.24 -1.38
N ILE A 291 4.75 -21.04 -1.51
CA ILE A 291 5.76 -22.10 -1.43
C ILE A 291 6.67 -21.81 -0.23
N GLN A 292 6.52 -22.60 0.82
CA GLN A 292 7.35 -22.53 2.02
C GLN A 292 8.44 -23.60 1.99
N GLY A 293 9.64 -23.22 2.42
CA GLY A 293 10.76 -24.16 2.57
C GLY A 293 11.87 -23.58 3.46
N PRO A 294 12.47 -24.36 4.35
CA PRO A 294 13.65 -23.96 5.13
C PRO A 294 14.84 -23.54 4.27
N PRO A 295 15.89 -22.92 4.82
CA PRO A 295 17.13 -22.67 4.09
C PRO A 295 17.71 -23.96 3.50
N GLY A 296 18.28 -23.90 2.30
CA GLY A 296 18.90 -25.05 1.65
C GLY A 296 17.95 -26.04 0.95
N THR A 297 16.63 -25.88 1.04
CA THR A 297 15.65 -26.81 0.40
C THR A 297 15.48 -26.64 -1.10
N GLY A 298 16.26 -25.75 -1.74
CA GLY A 298 16.25 -25.55 -3.18
C GLY A 298 15.11 -24.67 -3.69
N LYS A 299 14.57 -23.74 -2.89
CA LYS A 299 13.54 -22.77 -3.34
C LYS A 299 13.93 -22.04 -4.62
N THR A 300 15.19 -21.61 -4.74
CA THR A 300 15.71 -20.95 -5.94
C THR A 300 15.62 -21.85 -7.17
N SER A 301 15.87 -23.16 -7.02
CA SER A 301 15.73 -24.13 -8.12
C SER A 301 14.27 -24.29 -8.55
N VAL A 302 13.34 -24.27 -7.59
CA VAL A 302 11.90 -24.31 -7.87
C VAL A 302 11.46 -23.04 -8.61
N ILE A 303 11.91 -21.85 -8.17
CA ILE A 303 11.60 -20.57 -8.85
C ILE A 303 12.14 -20.58 -10.28
N LYS A 304 13.40 -21.00 -10.49
CA LYS A 304 14.00 -21.11 -11.84
C LYS A 304 13.18 -22.04 -12.74
N GLU A 305 12.73 -23.17 -12.22
CA GLU A 305 11.90 -24.11 -12.97
C GLU A 305 10.54 -23.52 -13.33
N ILE A 306 9.84 -22.87 -12.37
CA ILE A 306 8.55 -22.21 -12.61
C ILE A 306 8.69 -21.16 -13.72
N VAL A 307 9.66 -20.26 -13.60
CA VAL A 307 9.91 -19.20 -14.59
C VAL A 307 10.24 -19.81 -15.96
N GLY A 308 11.12 -20.82 -15.99
CA GLY A 308 11.48 -21.52 -17.22
C GLY A 308 10.28 -22.20 -17.89
N GLN A 309 9.39 -22.82 -17.12
CA GLN A 309 8.17 -23.43 -17.64
C GLN A 309 7.18 -22.40 -18.19
N ILE A 310 7.02 -21.25 -17.52
CA ILE A 310 6.19 -20.16 -18.03
C ILE A 310 6.72 -19.66 -19.37
N ILE A 311 8.00 -19.36 -19.45
CA ILE A 311 8.64 -18.91 -20.69
C ILE A 311 8.48 -19.94 -21.81
N LYS A 312 8.76 -21.21 -21.51
CA LYS A 312 8.66 -22.31 -22.50
C LYS A 312 7.24 -22.52 -23.02
N ARG A 313 6.24 -22.29 -22.17
CA ARG A 313 4.82 -22.40 -22.56
C ARG A 313 4.41 -21.26 -23.49
N ASP A 314 4.81 -20.04 -23.16
CA ASP A 314 4.30 -18.82 -23.78
C ASP A 314 5.10 -18.38 -25.02
N ILE A 315 6.28 -18.97 -25.28
CA ILE A 315 7.03 -18.81 -26.56
C ILE A 315 6.16 -19.17 -27.80
N LYS A 316 5.12 -20.00 -27.60
CA LYS A 316 4.17 -20.37 -28.66
C LYS A 316 3.02 -19.37 -28.85
N MET A 317 2.91 -18.35 -27.98
CA MET A 317 1.88 -17.33 -28.03
C MET A 317 2.43 -16.03 -28.62
N THR A 318 1.54 -15.20 -29.16
CA THR A 318 1.88 -13.92 -29.82
C THR A 318 2.43 -12.86 -28.86
N ASP A 319 2.17 -12.98 -27.56
CA ASP A 319 2.65 -12.06 -26.53
C ASP A 319 3.65 -12.77 -25.59
N SER A 320 4.83 -12.18 -25.44
CA SER A 320 5.83 -12.67 -24.48
C SER A 320 5.35 -12.48 -23.04
N PRO A 321 5.57 -13.47 -22.14
CA PRO A 321 5.14 -13.37 -20.75
C PRO A 321 5.89 -12.25 -20.03
N LYS A 322 5.16 -11.46 -19.23
CA LYS A 322 5.74 -10.44 -18.36
C LYS A 322 5.94 -11.02 -16.96
N ILE A 323 7.18 -11.25 -16.57
CA ILE A 323 7.54 -11.88 -15.29
C ILE A 323 8.30 -10.87 -14.44
N LEU A 324 7.82 -10.58 -13.23
CA LEU A 324 8.50 -9.74 -12.25
C LEU A 324 9.05 -10.62 -11.12
N ILE A 325 10.36 -10.56 -10.89
CA ILE A 325 11.05 -11.25 -9.80
C ILE A 325 11.52 -10.21 -8.78
N VAL A 326 11.09 -10.34 -7.54
CA VAL A 326 11.47 -9.45 -6.43
C VAL A 326 12.05 -10.22 -5.26
N SER A 327 13.06 -9.64 -4.59
CA SER A 327 13.64 -10.19 -3.36
C SER A 327 14.16 -9.07 -2.48
N GLN A 328 14.30 -9.34 -1.18
CA GLN A 328 15.00 -8.45 -0.25
C GLN A 328 16.52 -8.45 -0.47
N SER A 329 17.07 -9.54 -1.02
CA SER A 329 18.50 -9.71 -1.32
C SER A 329 18.77 -9.52 -2.82
N HIS A 330 19.69 -8.64 -3.15
CA HIS A 330 20.16 -8.44 -4.53
C HIS A 330 20.77 -9.73 -5.08
N THR A 331 21.62 -10.40 -4.29
CA THR A 331 22.25 -11.68 -4.65
C THR A 331 21.22 -12.77 -4.99
N ALA A 332 20.07 -12.80 -4.31
CA ALA A 332 19.04 -13.79 -4.61
C ALA A 332 18.41 -13.57 -5.99
N VAL A 333 18.20 -12.30 -6.39
CA VAL A 333 17.71 -11.97 -7.74
C VAL A 333 18.75 -12.34 -8.78
N ASP A 334 20.03 -11.97 -8.55
CA ASP A 334 21.13 -12.23 -9.47
C ASP A 334 21.32 -13.73 -9.69
N ASN A 335 21.32 -14.54 -8.62
CA ASN A 335 21.39 -16.01 -8.71
C ASN A 335 20.25 -16.64 -9.53
N ILE A 336 19.04 -16.05 -9.51
CA ILE A 336 17.92 -16.52 -10.31
C ILE A 336 18.19 -16.19 -11.78
N LEU A 337 18.59 -14.95 -12.09
CA LEU A 337 18.86 -14.49 -13.46
C LEU A 337 20.00 -15.27 -14.12
N GLU A 338 21.10 -15.49 -13.41
CA GLU A 338 22.23 -16.31 -13.91
C GLU A 338 21.79 -17.74 -14.27
N GLY A 339 20.95 -18.33 -13.42
CA GLY A 339 20.45 -19.68 -13.67
C GLY A 339 19.47 -19.76 -14.83
N LEU A 340 18.67 -18.74 -15.06
CA LEU A 340 17.75 -18.67 -16.19
C LEU A 340 18.47 -18.49 -17.50
N GLY A 341 19.49 -17.63 -17.58
CA GLY A 341 20.30 -17.41 -18.79
C GLY A 341 21.06 -18.65 -19.26
N LYS A 342 21.31 -19.64 -18.39
CA LYS A 342 21.93 -20.94 -18.72
C LYS A 342 20.92 -22.03 -19.13
N ALA A 343 19.65 -21.84 -18.77
CA ALA A 343 18.62 -22.88 -18.93
C ALA A 343 17.70 -22.67 -20.13
N ILE A 344 17.77 -21.51 -20.77
CA ILE A 344 16.84 -21.12 -21.83
C ILE A 344 17.63 -20.65 -23.05
N ASP A 345 17.52 -21.42 -24.15
CA ASP A 345 18.24 -21.18 -25.40
C ASP A 345 17.74 -19.98 -26.24
N ASN A 346 16.73 -19.26 -25.77
CA ASN A 346 16.16 -18.11 -26.47
C ASN A 346 16.67 -16.79 -25.92
N PRO A 347 16.88 -15.77 -26.77
CA PRO A 347 17.20 -14.40 -26.31
C PRO A 347 16.03 -13.84 -25.50
N LEU A 348 16.23 -13.70 -24.20
CA LEU A 348 15.28 -13.10 -23.28
C LEU A 348 15.65 -11.64 -23.07
N GLU A 349 14.68 -10.75 -23.19
CA GLU A 349 14.84 -9.40 -22.68
C GLU A 349 14.77 -9.43 -21.16
N ILE A 350 15.93 -9.46 -20.51
CA ILE A 350 16.05 -9.42 -19.06
C ILE A 350 16.42 -7.99 -18.65
N ILE A 351 15.58 -7.39 -17.81
CA ILE A 351 15.86 -6.08 -17.22
C ILE A 351 16.16 -6.25 -15.73
N ARG A 352 17.40 -5.92 -15.32
CA ARG A 352 17.81 -5.91 -13.93
C ARG A 352 17.70 -4.50 -13.37
N ILE A 353 16.75 -4.28 -12.43
CA ILE A 353 16.54 -2.99 -11.77
C ILE A 353 17.24 -3.00 -10.40
N GLY A 354 18.12 -2.04 -10.15
CA GLY A 354 18.85 -1.92 -8.88
C GLY A 354 19.95 -0.86 -8.97
N ALA A 355 20.59 -0.55 -7.82
CA ALA A 355 21.78 0.28 -7.83
C ALA A 355 22.95 -0.51 -8.43
N GLU A 356 23.69 0.08 -9.34
CA GLU A 356 24.78 -0.57 -10.09
C GLU A 356 25.78 -1.30 -9.17
N ARG A 357 26.16 -0.66 -8.05
CA ARG A 357 27.04 -1.25 -7.01
C ARG A 357 26.53 -2.54 -6.34
N ASN A 358 25.24 -2.86 -6.53
CA ASN A 358 24.56 -4.01 -5.92
C ASN A 358 24.21 -5.09 -6.95
N ILE A 359 24.66 -4.94 -8.19
CA ILE A 359 24.46 -5.91 -9.28
C ILE A 359 25.75 -6.68 -9.44
N SER A 360 25.68 -8.02 -9.58
CA SER A 360 26.87 -8.82 -9.82
C SER A 360 27.52 -8.46 -11.16
N GLU A 361 28.86 -8.52 -11.23
CA GLU A 361 29.63 -8.22 -12.44
C GLU A 361 29.21 -9.12 -13.62
N GLU A 362 28.86 -10.37 -13.35
CA GLU A 362 28.40 -11.33 -14.36
C GLU A 362 27.06 -10.93 -15.02
N ILE A 363 26.22 -10.17 -14.31
CA ILE A 363 24.94 -9.67 -14.82
C ILE A 363 25.09 -8.29 -15.45
N ALA A 364 25.94 -7.43 -14.89
CA ALA A 364 26.17 -6.07 -15.39
C ALA A 364 26.83 -6.05 -16.80
N THR A 365 27.48 -7.14 -17.18
CA THR A 365 28.15 -7.30 -18.49
C THR A 365 27.28 -7.96 -19.56
N LYS A 366 26.07 -8.40 -19.24
CA LYS A 366 25.10 -9.00 -20.18
C LYS A 366 23.99 -8.02 -20.54
#